data_92ce8af6e63f5c2e92244c65c8d22b2d
#
_entry.id   92ce8af6e63f5c2e92244c65c8d22b2d
#
_cell.length_a   1.000
_cell.length_b   1.000
_cell.length_c   1.000
_cell.angle_alpha   90.00
_cell.angle_beta   90.00
_cell.angle_gamma   90.00
#
_symmetry.space_group_name_H-M   'P 1'
#
loop_
_entity.id
_entity.type
_entity.pdbx_description
1 polymer ?
#
loop_
_entity_poly.entity_id
_entity_poly.type
_entity_poly.pdbx_seq_one_letter_code
_entity_poly.pdbx_strand_id
1 'polypeptide(L)'
;HPRVRRQRQMCIRDRAKFDKLVAPKGYPWKLTDILPKVLPAGENAGFLTPEGAKRLDVSGHLKAGVPVCPPEGDAGTGMVATNAVKQRTGNVSAGTSSFSMIVLEKELSKPYEMIDMVTTPDGSLVAMVHCNNCTSDLNAWINLFKEYQELLGIPVDMNELYGKLYNHALAGDADCGGLISYNYISGEPVTGLADGRPLFVRSANDKFNLANFMRTHLYASVGVLKIGNDILFNEEKIKVDRITGHGGLFKTKGVGQRILAAAINSPISVMETAGEGGAWGIALLGSYLVNNEKNQSLADFLEDKVFAGDAGIEISPTAEDVAGFNTYIENYKAGLPVEEAATRFKK
;
A
#
# COMPACT_ATOMS: atom_id res chain seq x y z
N HIS A 1 26.19 -1.34 9.79
CA HIS A 1 24.78 -1.78 9.79
C HIS A 1 24.67 -3.15 9.13
N PRO A 2 24.30 -4.23 9.85
CA PRO A 2 24.28 -5.61 9.29
C PRO A 2 23.25 -5.78 8.16
N ARG A 3 22.16 -5.03 8.17
CA ARG A 3 21.06 -5.12 7.19
C ARG A 3 21.47 -4.59 5.80
N VAL A 4 22.07 -3.41 5.76
CA VAL A 4 22.63 -2.84 4.53
C VAL A 4 23.77 -3.71 3.97
N ARG A 5 24.47 -4.48 4.82
CA ARG A 5 25.50 -5.42 4.36
C ARG A 5 24.93 -6.62 3.61
N ARG A 6 23.79 -7.22 4.03
CA ARG A 6 23.21 -8.38 3.31
C ARG A 6 22.55 -7.96 1.99
N GLN A 7 21.82 -6.88 1.97
CA GLN A 7 21.30 -6.30 0.72
C GLN A 7 22.44 -5.90 -0.23
N ARG A 8 23.50 -5.29 0.30
CA ARG A 8 24.74 -5.05 -0.47
C ARG A 8 25.39 -6.35 -0.96
N GLN A 9 25.39 -7.43 -0.18
CA GLN A 9 25.97 -8.71 -0.59
C GLN A 9 25.14 -9.40 -1.69
N MET A 10 23.81 -9.37 -1.63
CA MET A 10 22.96 -9.85 -2.73
C MET A 10 23.19 -9.00 -3.99
N CYS A 11 23.11 -7.68 -3.88
CA CYS A 11 23.43 -6.77 -4.98
C CYS A 11 24.88 -6.94 -5.51
N ILE A 12 25.87 -7.22 -4.65
CA ILE A 12 27.26 -7.47 -5.07
C ILE A 12 27.35 -8.75 -5.89
N ARG A 13 26.66 -9.84 -5.47
CA ARG A 13 26.63 -11.09 -6.25
C ARG A 13 25.94 -10.91 -7.60
N ASP A 14 24.83 -10.18 -7.63
CA ASP A 14 24.07 -9.94 -8.85
C ASP A 14 24.84 -8.99 -9.79
N ARG A 15 25.50 -7.97 -9.26
CA ARG A 15 26.41 -7.11 -10.02
C ARG A 15 27.54 -7.91 -10.65
N ALA A 16 28.19 -8.78 -9.86
CA ALA A 16 29.26 -9.63 -10.38
C ALA A 16 28.77 -10.63 -11.44
N LYS A 17 27.55 -11.19 -11.27
CA LYS A 17 26.93 -12.05 -12.28
C LYS A 17 26.62 -11.27 -13.56
N PHE A 18 26.06 -10.07 -13.43
CA PHE A 18 25.78 -9.20 -14.58
C PHE A 18 27.06 -8.84 -15.33
N ASP A 19 28.09 -8.35 -14.63
CA ASP A 19 29.37 -8.00 -15.24
C ASP A 19 30.01 -9.20 -15.98
N LYS A 20 29.91 -10.40 -15.38
CA LYS A 20 30.37 -11.63 -16.02
C LYS A 20 29.52 -11.99 -17.26
N LEU A 21 28.23 -11.80 -17.22
CA LEU A 21 27.30 -12.08 -18.33
C LEU A 21 27.57 -11.16 -19.52
N VAL A 22 27.87 -9.90 -19.28
CA VAL A 22 28.10 -8.90 -20.33
C VAL A 22 29.56 -8.77 -20.75
N ALA A 23 30.51 -9.38 -20.02
CA ALA A 23 31.93 -9.34 -20.33
C ALA A 23 32.30 -9.67 -21.82
N PRO A 24 31.63 -10.69 -22.46
CA PRO A 24 31.89 -10.99 -23.87
C PRO A 24 31.55 -9.85 -24.84
N LYS A 25 30.75 -8.88 -24.41
CA LYS A 25 30.34 -7.73 -25.23
C LYS A 25 31.37 -6.59 -25.23
N GLY A 26 32.37 -6.66 -24.36
CA GLY A 26 33.51 -5.70 -24.34
C GLY A 26 33.10 -4.28 -23.94
N TYR A 27 32.09 -4.08 -23.13
CA TYR A 27 31.69 -2.75 -22.65
C TYR A 27 32.86 -2.10 -21.84
N PRO A 28 33.09 -0.79 -21.99
CA PRO A 28 34.17 -0.09 -21.28
C PRO A 28 33.82 0.24 -19.81
N TRP A 29 32.67 -0.19 -19.33
CA TRP A 29 32.13 0.08 -17.99
C TRP A 29 31.71 -1.21 -17.31
N LYS A 30 31.67 -1.17 -15.98
CA LYS A 30 31.03 -2.17 -15.12
C LYS A 30 29.69 -1.63 -14.63
N LEU A 31 28.79 -2.53 -14.17
CA LEU A 31 27.49 -2.12 -13.64
C LEU A 31 27.61 -1.05 -12.53
N THR A 32 28.60 -1.17 -11.66
CA THR A 32 28.87 -0.21 -10.59
C THR A 32 29.22 1.20 -11.09
N ASP A 33 29.74 1.33 -12.30
CA ASP A 33 30.17 2.62 -12.84
C ASP A 33 28.99 3.46 -13.36
N ILE A 34 27.88 2.78 -13.67
CA ILE A 34 26.67 3.42 -14.22
C ILE A 34 25.51 3.51 -13.24
N LEU A 35 25.59 2.82 -12.10
CA LEU A 35 24.58 2.92 -11.05
C LEU A 35 24.74 4.22 -10.27
N PRO A 36 23.62 4.92 -9.95
CA PRO A 36 23.67 6.11 -9.12
C PRO A 36 24.13 5.77 -7.70
N LYS A 37 24.68 6.76 -7.01
CA LYS A 37 24.93 6.69 -5.56
C LYS A 37 23.58 6.70 -4.83
N VAL A 38 23.40 5.75 -3.92
CA VAL A 38 22.24 5.73 -3.02
C VAL A 38 22.48 6.69 -1.86
N LEU A 39 21.55 7.61 -1.64
CA LEU A 39 21.56 8.59 -0.56
C LEU A 39 20.32 8.36 0.31
N PRO A 40 20.46 8.17 1.64
CA PRO A 40 19.32 8.15 2.55
C PRO A 40 18.76 9.55 2.79
N ALA A 41 17.53 9.60 3.32
CA ALA A 41 16.89 10.85 3.75
C ALA A 41 17.80 11.63 4.72
N GLY A 42 17.81 12.96 4.57
CA GLY A 42 18.67 13.85 5.34
C GLY A 42 20.06 14.07 4.72
N GLU A 43 20.50 13.26 3.74
CA GLU A 43 21.67 13.58 2.94
C GLU A 43 21.34 14.60 1.84
N ASN A 44 22.33 15.42 1.48
CA ASN A 44 22.19 16.41 0.42
C ASN A 44 22.54 15.78 -0.94
N ALA A 45 21.58 15.74 -1.87
CA ALA A 45 21.76 15.22 -3.22
C ALA A 45 22.38 16.24 -4.20
N GLY A 46 22.54 17.49 -3.77
CA GLY A 46 23.08 18.58 -4.57
C GLY A 46 22.36 19.90 -4.30
N PHE A 47 22.57 20.85 -5.19
CA PHE A 47 21.97 22.18 -5.08
C PHE A 47 21.25 22.56 -6.36
N LEU A 48 20.14 23.28 -6.23
CA LEU A 48 19.38 23.77 -7.35
C LEU A 48 20.23 24.73 -8.21
N THR A 49 20.35 24.43 -9.50
CA THR A 49 21.10 25.28 -10.44
C THR A 49 20.32 26.53 -10.82
N PRO A 50 20.98 27.59 -11.34
CA PRO A 50 20.27 28.78 -11.86
C PRO A 50 19.25 28.43 -12.95
N GLU A 51 19.64 27.53 -13.87
CA GLU A 51 18.78 27.05 -14.95
C GLU A 51 17.60 26.25 -14.41
N GLY A 52 17.82 25.40 -13.41
CA GLY A 52 16.79 24.64 -12.70
C GLY A 52 15.79 25.55 -12.00
N ALA A 53 16.28 26.55 -11.27
CA ALA A 53 15.43 27.54 -10.60
C ALA A 53 14.52 28.28 -11.59
N LYS A 54 15.08 28.78 -12.68
CA LYS A 54 14.34 29.48 -13.75
C LYS A 54 13.31 28.58 -14.44
N ARG A 55 13.63 27.29 -14.62
CA ARG A 55 12.71 26.33 -15.25
C ARG A 55 11.54 25.96 -14.35
N LEU A 56 11.77 25.84 -13.05
CA LEU A 56 10.73 25.47 -12.07
C LEU A 56 9.84 26.67 -11.68
N ASP A 57 10.41 27.86 -11.64
CA ASP A 57 9.72 29.08 -11.27
C ASP A 57 10.08 30.23 -12.20
N VAL A 58 9.19 30.48 -13.15
CA VAL A 58 9.34 31.61 -14.10
C VAL A 58 9.14 32.99 -13.44
N SER A 59 8.52 33.02 -12.24
CA SER A 59 8.33 34.27 -11.47
C SER A 59 9.62 34.77 -10.81
N GLY A 60 10.63 33.89 -10.70
CA GLY A 60 11.94 34.22 -10.16
C GLY A 60 12.04 34.31 -8.63
N HIS A 61 11.04 33.84 -7.88
CA HIS A 61 11.07 33.75 -6.43
C HIS A 61 12.01 32.62 -5.96
N LEU A 62 12.01 31.48 -6.69
CA LEU A 62 12.89 30.36 -6.38
C LEU A 62 14.33 30.69 -6.76
N LYS A 63 15.25 30.60 -5.82
CA LYS A 63 16.67 30.94 -6.03
C LYS A 63 17.52 29.69 -6.24
N ALA A 64 18.59 29.82 -7.00
CA ALA A 64 19.64 28.80 -7.07
C ALA A 64 20.33 28.62 -5.71
N GLY A 65 20.93 27.44 -5.48
CA GLY A 65 21.65 27.13 -4.26
C GLY A 65 20.79 26.51 -3.15
N VAL A 66 19.46 26.33 -3.37
CA VAL A 66 18.61 25.56 -2.47
C VAL A 66 19.09 24.11 -2.46
N PRO A 67 19.30 23.47 -1.27
CA PRO A 67 19.69 22.09 -1.18
C PRO A 67 18.54 21.19 -1.69
N VAL A 68 18.91 20.09 -2.37
CA VAL A 68 17.95 19.12 -2.95
C VAL A 68 18.01 17.83 -2.13
N CYS A 69 16.88 17.39 -1.59
CA CYS A 69 16.79 16.10 -0.93
C CYS A 69 16.93 14.96 -1.95
N PRO A 70 17.38 13.76 -1.54
CA PRO A 70 17.40 12.59 -2.39
C PRO A 70 16.00 12.33 -2.98
N PRO A 71 15.90 11.92 -4.24
CA PRO A 71 14.63 11.51 -4.82
C PRO A 71 14.09 10.27 -4.11
N GLU A 72 12.77 10.24 -3.92
CA GLU A 72 12.09 9.12 -3.27
C GLU A 72 10.87 8.69 -4.10
N GLY A 73 10.51 7.41 -4.03
CA GLY A 73 9.32 6.85 -4.67
C GLY A 73 8.04 7.14 -3.89
N ASP A 74 6.91 6.86 -4.51
CA ASP A 74 5.57 7.06 -3.92
C ASP A 74 5.34 6.22 -2.66
N ALA A 75 5.88 5.00 -2.60
CA ALA A 75 5.78 4.15 -1.42
C ALA A 75 6.54 4.77 -0.22
N GLY A 76 7.78 5.20 -0.40
CA GLY A 76 8.58 5.82 0.66
C GLY A 76 8.01 7.17 1.10
N THR A 77 7.59 8.02 0.16
CA THR A 77 6.91 9.28 0.51
C THR A 77 5.57 9.05 1.21
N GLY A 78 4.83 7.99 0.84
CA GLY A 78 3.62 7.57 1.54
C GLY A 78 3.88 7.17 2.99
N MET A 79 4.98 6.46 3.28
CA MET A 79 5.38 6.13 4.65
C MET A 79 5.69 7.39 5.48
N VAL A 80 6.37 8.37 4.87
CA VAL A 80 6.66 9.66 5.52
C VAL A 80 5.37 10.44 5.79
N ALA A 81 4.49 10.54 4.81
CA ALA A 81 3.22 11.26 4.92
C ALA A 81 2.26 10.68 5.97
N THR A 82 2.45 9.42 6.34
CA THR A 82 1.62 8.70 7.31
C THR A 82 2.34 8.42 8.64
N ASN A 83 3.50 9.01 8.86
CA ASN A 83 4.34 8.79 10.04
C ASN A 83 4.61 7.29 10.31
N ALA A 84 4.89 6.53 9.25
CA ALA A 84 5.05 5.07 9.29
C ALA A 84 6.49 4.63 8.95
N VAL A 85 7.50 5.37 9.43
CA VAL A 85 8.93 5.07 9.18
C VAL A 85 9.64 4.44 10.39
N LYS A 86 9.02 4.48 11.57
CA LYS A 86 9.54 3.89 12.81
C LYS A 86 9.38 2.37 12.80
N GLN A 87 10.30 1.65 13.45
CA GLN A 87 10.12 0.21 13.65
C GLN A 87 8.80 -0.09 14.34
N ARG A 88 8.17 -1.20 13.97
CA ARG A 88 6.85 -1.64 14.43
C ARG A 88 5.69 -0.72 14.03
N THR A 89 5.91 0.15 13.05
CA THR A 89 4.82 0.86 12.39
C THR A 89 4.68 0.42 10.94
N GLY A 90 3.57 0.74 10.33
CA GLY A 90 3.33 0.47 8.94
C GLY A 90 2.26 1.36 8.35
N ASN A 91 2.18 1.35 7.03
CA ASN A 91 1.07 1.96 6.33
C ASN A 91 0.44 1.02 5.31
N VAL A 92 -0.81 1.28 4.98
CA VAL A 92 -1.53 0.62 3.90
C VAL A 92 -2.06 1.67 2.94
N SER A 93 -1.62 1.59 1.70
CA SER A 93 -2.21 2.33 0.60
C SER A 93 -3.27 1.47 -0.09
N ALA A 94 -4.48 2.00 -0.27
CA ALA A 94 -5.56 1.29 -0.95
C ALA A 94 -6.27 2.20 -1.95
N GLY A 95 -5.91 2.00 -3.21
CA GLY A 95 -6.45 2.69 -4.39
C GLY A 95 -6.83 1.69 -5.48
N THR A 96 -6.38 1.89 -6.70
CA THR A 96 -6.52 0.92 -7.82
C THR A 96 -5.83 -0.40 -7.48
N SER A 97 -4.61 -0.33 -6.97
CA SER A 97 -3.85 -1.39 -6.32
C SER A 97 -3.80 -1.16 -4.81
N SER A 98 -3.29 -2.11 -4.05
CA SER A 98 -3.02 -1.92 -2.63
C SER A 98 -1.65 -2.44 -2.25
N PHE A 99 -1.05 -1.84 -1.24
CA PHE A 99 0.15 -2.38 -0.62
C PHE A 99 0.19 -2.06 0.87
N SER A 100 0.82 -2.94 1.63
CA SER A 100 1.20 -2.70 3.01
C SER A 100 2.71 -2.61 3.12
N MET A 101 3.20 -1.67 3.90
CA MET A 101 4.61 -1.43 4.20
C MET A 101 4.79 -1.54 5.70
N ILE A 102 5.48 -2.56 6.18
CA ILE A 102 5.70 -2.80 7.62
C ILE A 102 7.18 -2.66 7.94
N VAL A 103 7.52 -1.71 8.82
CA VAL A 103 8.90 -1.47 9.26
C VAL A 103 9.31 -2.52 10.27
N LEU A 104 10.30 -3.34 9.88
CA LEU A 104 10.73 -4.50 10.63
C LEU A 104 11.79 -4.18 11.67
N GLU A 105 11.74 -4.88 12.82
CA GLU A 105 12.81 -4.87 13.82
C GLU A 105 13.96 -5.83 13.45
N LYS A 106 13.67 -6.86 12.66
CA LYS A 106 14.61 -7.91 12.25
C LYS A 106 14.33 -8.37 10.84
N GLU A 107 15.28 -9.04 10.21
CA GLU A 107 15.07 -9.72 8.93
C GLU A 107 14.04 -10.85 9.05
N LEU A 108 13.34 -11.14 7.95
CA LEU A 108 12.50 -12.33 7.84
C LEU A 108 13.36 -13.59 7.91
N SER A 109 12.78 -14.68 8.39
CA SER A 109 13.47 -15.97 8.57
C SER A 109 13.97 -16.57 7.26
N LYS A 110 13.25 -16.32 6.16
CA LYS A 110 13.53 -16.77 4.80
C LYS A 110 13.00 -15.77 3.76
N PRO A 111 13.42 -15.85 2.48
CA PRO A 111 12.75 -15.15 1.39
C PRO A 111 11.34 -15.69 1.16
N TYR A 112 10.39 -14.79 0.87
CA TYR A 112 9.03 -15.11 0.42
C TYR A 112 8.80 -14.44 -0.93
N GLU A 113 8.28 -15.17 -1.91
CA GLU A 113 8.00 -14.64 -3.25
C GLU A 113 6.91 -13.55 -3.24
N MET A 114 6.03 -13.58 -2.25
CA MET A 114 4.91 -12.66 -2.09
C MET A 114 5.26 -11.40 -1.29
N ILE A 115 6.51 -11.27 -0.81
CA ILE A 115 6.94 -10.15 0.02
C ILE A 115 8.18 -9.51 -0.58
N ASP A 116 8.05 -8.24 -0.97
CA ASP A 116 9.17 -7.44 -1.40
C ASP A 116 9.90 -6.83 -0.20
N MET A 117 11.22 -6.98 -0.20
CA MET A 117 12.06 -6.38 0.84
C MET A 117 12.59 -5.04 0.36
N VAL A 118 12.06 -3.97 0.92
CA VAL A 118 12.42 -2.58 0.60
C VAL A 118 12.93 -1.86 1.84
N THR A 119 13.13 -0.55 1.78
CA THR A 119 13.56 0.26 2.92
C THR A 119 12.69 1.50 3.09
N THR A 120 12.67 2.03 4.31
CA THR A 120 12.24 3.41 4.55
C THR A 120 13.22 4.39 3.87
N PRO A 121 12.85 5.65 3.65
CA PRO A 121 13.77 6.66 3.10
C PRO A 121 15.08 6.83 3.88
N ASP A 122 15.11 6.54 5.17
CA ASP A 122 16.31 6.58 6.02
C ASP A 122 17.03 5.21 6.13
N GLY A 123 16.55 4.18 5.42
CA GLY A 123 17.23 2.89 5.26
C GLY A 123 16.84 1.81 6.26
N SER A 124 15.77 1.96 7.02
CA SER A 124 15.22 0.88 7.87
C SER A 124 14.55 -0.19 6.99
N LEU A 125 14.63 -1.45 7.43
CA LEU A 125 14.10 -2.58 6.68
C LEU A 125 12.58 -2.60 6.69
N VAL A 126 11.98 -2.81 5.51
CA VAL A 126 10.53 -2.85 5.33
C VAL A 126 10.14 -4.11 4.57
N ALA A 127 9.10 -4.80 5.05
CA ALA A 127 8.39 -5.82 4.29
C ALA A 127 7.20 -5.18 3.58
N MET A 128 7.14 -5.32 2.27
CA MET A 128 6.03 -4.85 1.44
C MET A 128 5.25 -6.03 0.89
N VAL A 129 3.95 -6.03 1.11
CA VAL A 129 3.00 -6.88 0.38
C VAL A 129 2.32 -6.00 -0.65
N HIS A 130 2.49 -6.31 -1.93
CA HIS A 130 1.89 -5.55 -3.03
C HIS A 130 0.84 -6.40 -3.76
N CYS A 131 -0.37 -5.83 -3.93
CA CYS A 131 -1.48 -6.43 -4.62
C CYS A 131 -1.88 -5.57 -5.82
N ASN A 132 -1.97 -6.17 -6.99
CA ASN A 132 -2.31 -5.46 -8.22
C ASN A 132 -3.77 -4.99 -8.24
N ASN A 133 -4.64 -5.68 -7.53
CA ASN A 133 -6.08 -5.49 -7.57
C ASN A 133 -6.63 -5.04 -6.21
N CYS A 134 -7.32 -3.89 -6.18
CA CYS A 134 -7.97 -3.37 -4.98
C CYS A 134 -9.37 -2.83 -5.31
N THR A 135 -9.57 -1.53 -5.55
CA THR A 135 -10.91 -0.94 -5.66
C THR A 135 -11.44 -0.85 -7.08
N SER A 136 -10.72 -1.27 -8.11
CA SER A 136 -11.14 -1.09 -9.52
C SER A 136 -12.45 -1.80 -9.84
N ASP A 137 -12.59 -3.07 -9.44
CA ASP A 137 -13.83 -3.82 -9.65
C ASP A 137 -14.98 -3.28 -8.78
N LEU A 138 -14.72 -2.95 -7.53
CA LEU A 138 -15.68 -2.31 -6.64
C LEU A 138 -16.22 -1.00 -7.25
N ASN A 139 -15.36 -0.18 -7.86
CA ASN A 139 -15.76 1.04 -8.54
C ASN A 139 -16.64 0.76 -9.78
N ALA A 140 -16.40 -0.33 -10.50
CA ALA A 140 -17.25 -0.74 -11.62
C ALA A 140 -18.68 -1.06 -11.15
N TRP A 141 -18.84 -1.78 -10.02
CA TRP A 141 -20.13 -2.03 -9.42
C TRP A 141 -20.85 -0.78 -8.94
N ILE A 142 -20.11 0.17 -8.33
CA ILE A 142 -20.69 1.44 -7.89
C ILE A 142 -21.16 2.27 -9.10
N ASN A 143 -20.40 2.27 -10.21
CA ASN A 143 -20.83 2.89 -11.44
C ASN A 143 -22.11 2.26 -12.01
N LEU A 144 -22.28 0.94 -11.89
CA LEU A 144 -23.53 0.30 -12.28
C LEU A 144 -24.72 0.79 -11.44
N PHE A 145 -24.55 0.99 -10.13
CA PHE A 145 -25.57 1.58 -9.28
C PHE A 145 -25.86 3.05 -9.63
N LYS A 146 -24.84 3.81 -10.03
CA LYS A 146 -24.99 5.16 -10.57
C LYS A 146 -25.87 5.13 -11.83
N GLU A 147 -25.54 4.30 -12.81
CA GLU A 147 -26.32 4.17 -14.06
C GLU A 147 -27.78 3.78 -13.77
N TYR A 148 -28.02 2.90 -12.79
CA TYR A 148 -29.38 2.54 -12.38
C TYR A 148 -30.15 3.74 -11.80
N GLN A 149 -29.53 4.58 -10.96
CA GLN A 149 -30.18 5.78 -10.44
C GLN A 149 -30.47 6.80 -11.55
N GLU A 150 -29.51 7.00 -12.48
CA GLU A 150 -29.70 7.89 -13.64
C GLU A 150 -30.85 7.40 -14.54
N LEU A 151 -30.98 6.07 -14.74
CA LEU A 151 -32.10 5.48 -15.47
C LEU A 151 -33.46 5.81 -14.83
N LEU A 152 -33.51 5.89 -13.48
CA LEU A 152 -34.71 6.29 -12.72
C LEU A 152 -34.93 7.81 -12.67
N GLY A 153 -34.05 8.60 -13.32
CA GLY A 153 -34.14 10.07 -13.27
C GLY A 153 -33.71 10.68 -11.93
N ILE A 154 -32.98 9.94 -11.10
CA ILE A 154 -32.50 10.39 -9.79
C ILE A 154 -31.14 11.02 -9.96
N PRO A 155 -30.93 12.32 -9.58
CA PRO A 155 -29.60 12.94 -9.60
C PRO A 155 -28.61 12.19 -8.70
N VAL A 156 -27.37 12.01 -9.17
CA VAL A 156 -26.35 11.25 -8.46
C VAL A 156 -25.20 12.15 -8.01
N ASP A 157 -24.99 12.25 -6.71
CA ASP A 157 -23.72 12.68 -6.11
C ASP A 157 -22.87 11.44 -5.81
N MET A 158 -21.71 11.34 -6.43
CA MET A 158 -20.85 10.17 -6.26
C MET A 158 -20.33 10.01 -4.83
N ASN A 159 -20.03 11.09 -4.13
CA ASN A 159 -19.56 10.99 -2.74
C ASN A 159 -20.66 10.47 -1.82
N GLU A 160 -21.90 10.94 -2.06
CA GLU A 160 -23.08 10.45 -1.33
C GLU A 160 -23.36 8.96 -1.63
N LEU A 161 -23.24 8.56 -2.92
CA LEU A 161 -23.43 7.17 -3.34
C LEU A 161 -22.41 6.24 -2.70
N TYR A 162 -21.12 6.57 -2.78
CA TYR A 162 -20.06 5.83 -2.08
C TYR A 162 -20.35 5.76 -0.57
N GLY A 163 -20.65 6.88 0.04
CA GLY A 163 -20.95 6.95 1.47
C GLY A 163 -22.09 6.02 1.88
N LYS A 164 -23.22 6.05 1.15
CA LYS A 164 -24.38 5.21 1.42
C LYS A 164 -24.08 3.72 1.22
N LEU A 165 -23.48 3.33 0.11
CA LEU A 165 -23.19 1.93 -0.21
C LEU A 165 -22.16 1.33 0.75
N TYR A 166 -21.09 2.07 1.06
CA TYR A 166 -20.04 1.61 1.98
C TYR A 166 -20.58 1.45 3.40
N ASN A 167 -21.31 2.45 3.92
CA ASN A 167 -21.90 2.32 5.25
C ASN A 167 -22.96 1.22 5.32
N HIS A 168 -23.74 1.02 4.25
CA HIS A 168 -24.73 -0.06 4.20
C HIS A 168 -24.06 -1.45 4.24
N ALA A 169 -22.86 -1.61 3.66
CA ALA A 169 -22.09 -2.84 3.73
C ALA A 169 -21.80 -3.30 5.17
N LEU A 170 -21.67 -2.35 6.11
CA LEU A 170 -21.42 -2.68 7.52
C LEU A 170 -22.61 -3.35 8.22
N ALA A 171 -23.82 -3.29 7.64
CA ALA A 171 -24.99 -4.00 8.12
C ALA A 171 -25.10 -5.44 7.57
N GLY A 172 -24.18 -5.85 6.69
CA GLY A 172 -24.12 -7.23 6.21
C GLY A 172 -23.58 -8.21 7.25
N ASP A 173 -23.80 -9.51 6.99
CA ASP A 173 -23.22 -10.57 7.82
C ASP A 173 -21.68 -10.48 7.82
N ALA A 174 -21.06 -10.83 8.93
CA ALA A 174 -19.61 -10.67 9.11
C ALA A 174 -18.78 -11.51 8.12
N ASP A 175 -19.35 -12.59 7.59
CA ASP A 175 -18.76 -13.46 6.55
C ASP A 175 -19.29 -13.16 5.14
N CYS A 176 -19.94 -12.01 4.94
CA CYS A 176 -20.62 -11.63 3.69
C CYS A 176 -21.81 -12.54 3.32
N GLY A 177 -22.36 -13.31 4.26
CA GLY A 177 -23.47 -14.23 4.02
C GLY A 177 -23.18 -15.35 3.01
N GLY A 178 -21.90 -15.75 2.88
CA GLY A 178 -21.41 -16.77 1.95
C GLY A 178 -21.01 -16.25 0.57
N LEU A 179 -21.26 -14.98 0.26
CA LEU A 179 -20.91 -14.39 -1.04
C LEU A 179 -19.40 -14.23 -1.19
N ILE A 180 -18.86 -14.52 -2.39
CA ILE A 180 -17.44 -14.36 -2.72
C ILE A 180 -17.30 -13.48 -3.96
N SER A 181 -16.36 -12.54 -3.91
CA SER A 181 -15.95 -11.74 -5.06
C SER A 181 -14.45 -11.87 -5.28
N TYR A 182 -14.05 -12.10 -6.53
CA TYR A 182 -12.68 -11.99 -7.02
C TYR A 182 -12.58 -10.73 -7.87
N ASN A 183 -11.83 -9.76 -7.40
CA ASN A 183 -11.71 -8.43 -8.02
C ASN A 183 -10.53 -8.33 -9.01
N TYR A 184 -10.10 -9.44 -9.58
CA TYR A 184 -8.91 -9.52 -10.43
C TYR A 184 -9.14 -8.93 -11.82
N ILE A 185 -8.76 -7.67 -12.00
CA ILE A 185 -8.68 -7.01 -13.31
C ILE A 185 -7.42 -7.46 -14.06
N SER A 186 -6.37 -7.82 -13.31
CA SER A 186 -5.08 -8.29 -13.82
C SER A 186 -4.57 -9.46 -12.98
N GLY A 187 -3.45 -10.05 -13.38
CA GLY A 187 -2.78 -11.07 -12.60
C GLY A 187 -2.41 -10.59 -11.18
N GLU A 188 -2.28 -11.54 -10.26
CA GLU A 188 -2.06 -11.27 -8.85
C GLU A 188 -0.93 -12.15 -8.30
N PRO A 189 0.28 -11.59 -8.12
CA PRO A 189 1.46 -12.34 -7.67
C PRO A 189 1.27 -13.02 -6.32
N VAL A 190 0.57 -12.37 -5.38
CA VAL A 190 0.36 -12.91 -4.02
C VAL A 190 -0.42 -14.24 -4.05
N THR A 191 -1.31 -14.42 -5.00
CA THR A 191 -2.06 -15.67 -5.20
C THR A 191 -1.55 -16.54 -6.34
N GLY A 192 -0.44 -16.13 -6.99
CA GLY A 192 0.22 -16.89 -8.06
C GLY A 192 -0.53 -16.90 -9.39
N LEU A 193 -1.51 -16.00 -9.58
CA LEU A 193 -2.31 -15.93 -10.82
C LEU A 193 -1.67 -14.97 -11.82
N ALA A 194 -1.34 -15.46 -13.01
CA ALA A 194 -0.68 -14.68 -14.07
C ALA A 194 -1.63 -13.72 -14.81
N ASP A 195 -2.93 -13.98 -14.79
CA ASP A 195 -3.99 -13.17 -15.41
C ASP A 195 -5.17 -13.09 -14.43
N GLY A 196 -6.16 -12.23 -14.70
CA GLY A 196 -7.32 -12.06 -13.84
C GLY A 196 -8.61 -11.90 -14.63
N ARG A 197 -9.72 -12.25 -13.98
CA ARG A 197 -11.07 -12.04 -14.50
C ARG A 197 -12.02 -11.78 -13.31
N PRO A 198 -12.59 -10.57 -13.17
CA PRO A 198 -13.50 -10.31 -12.06
C PRO A 198 -14.67 -11.30 -12.05
N LEU A 199 -14.90 -11.92 -10.90
CA LEU A 199 -15.97 -12.89 -10.70
C LEU A 199 -16.76 -12.58 -9.45
N PHE A 200 -18.07 -12.75 -9.53
CA PHE A 200 -18.96 -12.81 -8.38
C PHE A 200 -19.57 -14.21 -8.29
N VAL A 201 -19.37 -14.87 -7.15
CA VAL A 201 -19.78 -16.26 -6.92
C VAL A 201 -20.74 -16.33 -5.74
N ARG A 202 -21.82 -17.07 -5.92
CA ARG A 202 -22.79 -17.38 -4.86
C ARG A 202 -23.42 -18.75 -5.05
N SER A 203 -23.82 -19.37 -3.96
CA SER A 203 -24.67 -20.55 -3.95
C SER A 203 -26.17 -20.18 -3.83
N ALA A 204 -27.04 -21.17 -3.99
CA ALA A 204 -28.47 -20.95 -3.84
C ALA A 204 -28.89 -20.60 -2.41
N ASN A 205 -28.09 -20.99 -1.41
CA ASN A 205 -28.39 -20.80 0.01
C ASN A 205 -27.72 -19.57 0.61
N ASP A 206 -26.88 -18.85 -0.14
CA ASP A 206 -26.20 -17.67 0.35
C ASP A 206 -27.18 -16.51 0.55
N LYS A 207 -26.92 -15.67 1.53
CA LYS A 207 -27.75 -14.50 1.83
C LYS A 207 -27.48 -13.35 0.87
N PHE A 208 -28.07 -13.42 -0.32
CA PHE A 208 -27.89 -12.42 -1.37
C PHE A 208 -28.78 -11.19 -1.12
N ASN A 209 -28.18 -10.14 -0.57
CA ASN A 209 -28.78 -8.82 -0.36
C ASN A 209 -27.72 -7.73 -0.60
N LEU A 210 -28.16 -6.47 -0.66
CA LEU A 210 -27.27 -5.35 -1.00
C LEU A 210 -26.14 -5.16 0.04
N ALA A 211 -26.42 -5.36 1.33
CA ALA A 211 -25.42 -5.20 2.37
C ALA A 211 -24.29 -6.24 2.24
N ASN A 212 -24.65 -7.52 2.10
CA ASN A 212 -23.68 -8.60 1.88
C ASN A 212 -22.95 -8.47 0.55
N PHE A 213 -23.66 -8.06 -0.52
CA PHE A 213 -23.06 -7.79 -1.83
C PHE A 213 -21.99 -6.71 -1.75
N MET A 214 -22.27 -5.57 -1.13
CA MET A 214 -21.30 -4.50 -0.98
C MET A 214 -20.14 -4.89 -0.03
N ARG A 215 -20.46 -5.66 1.02
CA ARG A 215 -19.43 -6.12 1.97
C ARG A 215 -18.44 -7.09 1.31
N THR A 216 -18.89 -8.03 0.47
CA THR A 216 -17.98 -8.95 -0.23
C THR A 216 -17.04 -8.23 -1.19
N HIS A 217 -17.49 -7.16 -1.87
CA HIS A 217 -16.62 -6.36 -2.73
C HIS A 217 -15.61 -5.51 -1.93
N LEU A 218 -15.99 -5.00 -0.77
CA LEU A 218 -15.06 -4.36 0.15
C LEU A 218 -14.03 -5.36 0.71
N TYR A 219 -14.46 -6.58 1.05
CA TYR A 219 -13.57 -7.63 1.53
C TYR A 219 -12.59 -8.08 0.42
N ALA A 220 -13.07 -8.25 -0.81
CA ALA A 220 -12.22 -8.57 -1.97
C ALA A 220 -11.11 -7.52 -2.17
N SER A 221 -11.42 -6.23 -1.95
CA SER A 221 -10.44 -5.15 -2.11
C SER A 221 -9.21 -5.28 -1.20
N VAL A 222 -9.30 -6.00 -0.08
CA VAL A 222 -8.20 -6.18 0.88
C VAL A 222 -7.90 -7.67 1.16
N GLY A 223 -8.62 -8.59 0.53
CA GLY A 223 -8.50 -10.02 0.79
C GLY A 223 -7.12 -10.57 0.44
N VAL A 224 -6.59 -10.18 -0.71
CA VAL A 224 -5.24 -10.59 -1.14
C VAL A 224 -4.17 -9.96 -0.23
N LEU A 225 -4.35 -8.71 0.16
CA LEU A 225 -3.46 -8.03 1.10
C LEU A 225 -3.40 -8.78 2.45
N LYS A 226 -4.55 -9.29 2.92
CA LYS A 226 -4.57 -10.16 4.11
C LYS A 226 -3.75 -11.42 3.90
N ILE A 227 -3.89 -12.10 2.78
CA ILE A 227 -3.13 -13.35 2.49
C ILE A 227 -1.63 -13.10 2.61
N GLY A 228 -1.12 -12.03 2.03
CA GLY A 228 0.29 -11.67 2.15
C GLY A 228 0.70 -11.24 3.56
N ASN A 229 -0.13 -10.45 4.25
CA ASN A 229 0.17 -10.02 5.63
C ASN A 229 0.09 -11.16 6.64
N ASP A 230 -0.69 -12.21 6.39
CA ASP A 230 -0.73 -13.40 7.26
C ASP A 230 0.65 -14.06 7.38
N ILE A 231 1.49 -13.98 6.34
CA ILE A 231 2.88 -14.44 6.40
C ILE A 231 3.64 -13.64 7.47
N LEU A 232 3.52 -12.31 7.45
CA LEU A 232 4.24 -11.44 8.40
C LEU A 232 3.75 -11.66 9.84
N PHE A 233 2.43 -11.68 10.03
CA PHE A 233 1.86 -11.71 11.38
C PHE A 233 1.75 -13.13 11.95
N ASN A 234 1.41 -14.13 11.13
CA ASN A 234 1.15 -15.48 11.59
C ASN A 234 2.36 -16.42 11.48
N GLU A 235 3.22 -16.31 10.43
CA GLU A 235 4.42 -17.14 10.31
C GLU A 235 5.63 -16.45 10.96
N GLU A 236 5.95 -15.24 10.56
CA GLU A 236 7.13 -14.48 11.03
C GLU A 236 6.94 -13.85 12.42
N LYS A 237 5.69 -13.82 12.93
CA LYS A 237 5.33 -13.23 14.25
C LYS A 237 5.80 -11.80 14.39
N ILE A 238 5.71 -11.02 13.29
CA ILE A 238 6.03 -9.60 13.32
C ILE A 238 5.00 -8.87 14.19
N LYS A 239 5.49 -8.01 15.06
CA LYS A 239 4.66 -7.16 15.91
C LYS A 239 4.57 -5.78 15.29
N VAL A 240 3.38 -5.20 15.32
CA VAL A 240 3.11 -3.85 14.84
C VAL A 240 2.33 -3.10 15.92
N ASP A 241 2.76 -1.89 16.21
CA ASP A 241 2.13 -1.03 17.23
C ASP A 241 1.08 -0.09 16.58
N ARG A 242 1.32 0.33 15.31
CA ARG A 242 0.42 1.22 14.57
C ARG A 242 0.47 0.94 13.07
N ILE A 243 -0.70 0.89 12.45
CA ILE A 243 -0.85 0.86 10.99
C ILE A 243 -1.72 2.03 10.56
N THR A 244 -1.23 2.83 9.60
CA THR A 244 -1.97 3.98 9.07
C THR A 244 -2.47 3.69 7.67
N GLY A 245 -3.79 3.84 7.46
CA GLY A 245 -4.44 3.68 6.16
C GLY A 245 -4.49 4.98 5.38
N HIS A 246 -4.27 4.92 4.07
CA HIS A 246 -4.50 6.05 3.16
C HIS A 246 -4.97 5.58 1.77
N GLY A 247 -5.47 6.51 0.96
CA GLY A 247 -5.97 6.22 -0.38
C GLY A 247 -7.50 6.16 -0.47
N GLY A 248 -8.00 5.81 -1.67
CA GLY A 248 -9.42 5.92 -2.01
C GLY A 248 -10.38 5.14 -1.12
N LEU A 249 -9.98 3.95 -0.67
CA LEU A 249 -10.79 3.10 0.21
C LEU A 249 -11.13 3.77 1.54
N PHE A 250 -10.26 4.66 2.03
CA PHE A 250 -10.40 5.33 3.33
C PHE A 250 -11.16 6.67 3.26
N LYS A 251 -11.56 7.13 2.07
CA LYS A 251 -12.32 8.40 1.93
C LYS A 251 -13.69 8.35 2.61
N THR A 252 -14.35 7.20 2.64
CA THR A 252 -15.55 7.00 3.45
C THR A 252 -15.13 6.70 4.89
N LYS A 253 -15.33 7.69 5.77
CA LYS A 253 -14.89 7.62 7.17
C LYS A 253 -15.33 6.33 7.85
N GLY A 254 -14.40 5.65 8.48
CA GLY A 254 -14.62 4.47 9.32
C GLY A 254 -14.79 3.15 8.57
N VAL A 255 -15.29 3.15 7.34
CA VAL A 255 -15.61 1.89 6.64
C VAL A 255 -14.33 1.15 6.22
N GLY A 256 -13.49 1.77 5.39
CA GLY A 256 -12.24 1.14 4.97
C GLY A 256 -11.35 0.72 6.15
N GLN A 257 -11.33 1.55 7.22
CA GLN A 257 -10.61 1.24 8.44
C GLN A 257 -11.15 -0.04 9.12
N ARG A 258 -12.47 -0.14 9.31
CA ARG A 258 -13.09 -1.32 9.95
C ARG A 258 -12.86 -2.60 9.15
N ILE A 259 -12.99 -2.51 7.82
CA ILE A 259 -12.74 -3.64 6.92
C ILE A 259 -11.27 -4.10 7.00
N LEU A 260 -10.32 -3.17 6.90
CA LEU A 260 -8.91 -3.49 6.97
C LEU A 260 -8.51 -3.97 8.38
N ALA A 261 -9.03 -3.35 9.44
CA ALA A 261 -8.78 -3.78 10.81
C ALA A 261 -9.22 -5.24 11.04
N ALA A 262 -10.40 -5.62 10.51
CA ALA A 262 -10.86 -7.00 10.54
C ALA A 262 -9.93 -7.95 9.76
N ALA A 263 -9.49 -7.54 8.56
CA ALA A 263 -8.63 -8.33 7.69
C ALA A 263 -7.30 -8.68 8.34
N ILE A 264 -6.63 -7.72 8.97
CA ILE A 264 -5.29 -7.90 9.54
C ILE A 264 -5.26 -8.06 11.06
N ASN A 265 -6.43 -8.05 11.70
CA ASN A 265 -6.60 -8.16 13.14
C ASN A 265 -5.71 -7.17 13.93
N SER A 266 -5.71 -5.91 13.51
CA SER A 266 -4.93 -4.84 14.12
C SER A 266 -5.68 -3.51 14.02
N PRO A 267 -5.52 -2.58 14.98
CA PRO A 267 -6.08 -1.24 14.85
C PRO A 267 -5.53 -0.51 13.62
N ILE A 268 -6.40 0.24 12.96
CA ILE A 268 -6.06 1.07 11.79
C ILE A 268 -6.34 2.53 12.11
N SER A 269 -5.31 3.36 11.97
CA SER A 269 -5.40 4.81 12.04
C SER A 269 -5.55 5.43 10.65
N VAL A 270 -6.28 6.54 10.54
CA VAL A 270 -6.31 7.39 9.34
C VAL A 270 -6.10 8.82 9.77
N MET A 271 -5.13 9.48 9.18
CA MET A 271 -4.80 10.88 9.44
C MET A 271 -5.61 11.81 8.53
N GLU A 272 -5.86 13.05 8.95
CA GLU A 272 -6.54 14.05 8.09
C GLU A 272 -5.76 14.33 6.81
N THR A 273 -4.43 14.27 6.88
CA THR A 273 -3.50 14.45 5.75
C THR A 273 -3.37 13.22 4.86
N ALA A 274 -4.08 12.14 5.14
CA ALA A 274 -3.97 10.87 4.40
C ALA A 274 -4.32 10.98 2.89
N GLY A 275 -4.99 12.06 2.47
CA GLY A 275 -5.29 12.37 1.07
C GLY A 275 -4.15 13.01 0.29
N GLU A 276 -3.16 13.63 0.96
CA GLU A 276 -2.09 14.42 0.34
C GLU A 276 -0.90 13.58 -0.13
N GLY A 277 -0.75 12.38 0.42
CA GLY A 277 0.12 11.30 -0.06
C GLY A 277 1.56 11.70 -0.36
N GLY A 278 2.03 11.35 -1.56
CA GLY A 278 3.44 11.49 -1.96
C GLY A 278 3.94 12.94 -2.00
N ALA A 279 3.10 13.90 -2.40
CA ALA A 279 3.50 15.32 -2.46
C ALA A 279 3.81 15.88 -1.07
N TRP A 280 3.00 15.54 -0.06
CA TRP A 280 3.25 15.89 1.33
C TRP A 280 4.51 15.19 1.85
N GLY A 281 4.65 13.89 1.60
CA GLY A 281 5.80 13.11 2.04
C GLY A 281 7.14 13.62 1.51
N ILE A 282 7.23 13.97 0.21
CA ILE A 282 8.47 14.53 -0.35
C ILE A 282 8.77 15.94 0.20
N ALA A 283 7.75 16.76 0.47
CA ALA A 283 7.93 18.05 1.12
C ALA A 283 8.48 17.89 2.54
N LEU A 284 8.02 16.89 3.29
CA LEU A 284 8.55 16.56 4.62
C LEU A 284 10.00 16.08 4.56
N LEU A 285 10.39 15.28 3.56
CA LEU A 285 11.78 14.89 3.35
C LEU A 285 12.68 16.08 3.02
N GLY A 286 12.19 17.03 2.22
CA GLY A 286 12.87 18.30 1.98
C GLY A 286 13.01 19.14 3.26
N SER A 287 11.95 19.21 4.07
CA SER A 287 11.98 19.87 5.37
C SER A 287 12.96 19.20 6.34
N TYR A 288 12.98 17.86 6.40
CA TYR A 288 13.94 17.10 7.19
C TYR A 288 15.38 17.41 6.81
N LEU A 289 15.71 17.51 5.51
CA LEU A 289 17.05 17.84 5.04
C LEU A 289 17.57 19.16 5.64
N VAL A 290 16.72 20.19 5.76
CA VAL A 290 17.15 21.55 6.16
C VAL A 290 16.89 21.88 7.62
N ASN A 291 15.99 21.15 8.30
CA ASN A 291 15.53 21.48 9.65
C ASN A 291 15.83 20.38 10.68
N ASN A 292 16.49 19.27 10.30
CA ASN A 292 16.85 18.26 11.29
C ASN A 292 17.91 18.77 12.25
N GLU A 293 17.83 18.33 13.49
CA GLU A 293 18.86 18.57 14.48
C GLU A 293 19.98 17.54 14.35
N LYS A 294 21.16 17.86 14.89
CA LYS A 294 22.28 16.94 14.83
C LYS A 294 21.91 15.60 15.48
N ASN A 295 22.02 14.51 14.74
CA ASN A 295 21.67 13.14 15.12
C ASN A 295 20.17 12.87 15.32
N GLN A 296 19.27 13.77 14.93
CA GLN A 296 17.82 13.48 14.92
C GLN A 296 17.50 12.48 13.80
N SER A 297 16.83 11.38 14.14
CA SER A 297 16.34 10.43 13.14
C SER A 297 15.15 11.00 12.36
N LEU A 298 14.88 10.46 11.17
CA LEU A 298 13.67 10.82 10.41
C LEU A 298 12.40 10.52 11.24
N ALA A 299 12.38 9.39 11.94
CA ALA A 299 11.25 9.02 12.80
C ALA A 299 11.01 10.04 13.92
N ASP A 300 12.06 10.45 14.64
CA ASP A 300 11.93 11.44 15.70
C ASP A 300 11.52 12.82 15.15
N PHE A 301 12.08 13.23 13.99
CA PHE A 301 11.69 14.47 13.34
C PHE A 301 10.20 14.49 13.00
N LEU A 302 9.68 13.40 12.42
CA LEU A 302 8.26 13.29 12.08
C LEU A 302 7.39 13.28 13.34
N GLU A 303 7.75 12.47 14.34
CA GLU A 303 6.95 12.32 15.56
C GLU A 303 6.89 13.63 16.39
N ASP A 304 8.03 14.31 16.55
CA ASP A 304 8.14 15.46 17.44
C ASP A 304 7.75 16.79 16.78
N LYS A 305 8.08 16.97 15.47
CA LYS A 305 7.94 18.27 14.80
C LYS A 305 6.80 18.34 13.79
N VAL A 306 6.38 17.21 13.24
CA VAL A 306 5.35 17.19 12.18
C VAL A 306 4.03 16.69 12.72
N PHE A 307 4.02 15.52 13.35
CA PHE A 307 2.83 14.83 13.82
C PHE A 307 2.66 14.86 15.34
N ALA A 308 3.28 15.84 16.03
CA ALA A 308 3.19 15.96 17.48
C ALA A 308 1.73 16.01 17.96
N GLY A 309 1.29 14.95 18.63
CA GLY A 309 -0.08 14.83 19.14
C GLY A 309 -1.16 14.44 18.12
N ASP A 310 -0.81 14.23 16.84
CA ASP A 310 -1.74 13.71 15.82
C ASP A 310 -1.48 12.22 15.53
N ALA A 311 -2.23 11.37 16.20
CA ALA A 311 -2.22 9.92 15.96
C ALA A 311 -3.25 9.49 14.89
N GLY A 312 -4.04 10.43 14.35
CA GLY A 312 -5.18 10.15 13.50
C GLY A 312 -6.37 9.56 14.26
N ILE A 313 -7.41 9.22 13.53
CA ILE A 313 -8.58 8.50 14.07
C ILE A 313 -8.32 7.01 13.95
N GLU A 314 -8.30 6.30 15.09
CA GLU A 314 -8.07 4.86 15.15
C GLU A 314 -9.38 4.09 15.27
N ILE A 315 -9.47 2.95 14.54
CA ILE A 315 -10.54 1.97 14.68
C ILE A 315 -9.91 0.60 14.95
N SER A 316 -10.27 0.02 16.09
CA SER A 316 -9.88 -1.33 16.47
C SER A 316 -10.82 -2.37 15.84
N PRO A 317 -10.33 -3.57 15.50
CA PRO A 317 -11.18 -4.66 15.01
C PRO A 317 -12.11 -5.18 16.10
N THR A 318 -13.30 -5.66 15.72
CA THR A 318 -14.16 -6.45 16.60
C THR A 318 -13.88 -7.94 16.42
N ALA A 319 -14.07 -8.74 17.47
CA ALA A 319 -13.88 -10.19 17.37
C ALA A 319 -14.82 -10.82 16.32
N GLU A 320 -16.03 -10.30 16.18
CA GLU A 320 -17.01 -10.75 15.18
C GLU A 320 -16.55 -10.48 13.76
N ASP A 321 -16.08 -9.24 13.46
CA ASP A 321 -15.58 -8.87 12.14
C ASP A 321 -14.33 -9.69 11.76
N VAL A 322 -13.43 -9.93 12.73
CA VAL A 322 -12.21 -10.75 12.50
C VAL A 322 -12.59 -12.20 12.19
N ALA A 323 -13.49 -12.79 12.96
CA ALA A 323 -13.95 -14.17 12.74
C ALA A 323 -14.66 -14.29 11.38
N GLY A 324 -15.53 -13.34 11.05
CA GLY A 324 -16.24 -13.31 9.77
C GLY A 324 -15.29 -13.13 8.59
N PHE A 325 -14.30 -12.23 8.71
CA PHE A 325 -13.28 -12.06 7.65
C PHE A 325 -12.43 -13.33 7.47
N ASN A 326 -12.07 -14.01 8.55
CA ASN A 326 -11.34 -15.28 8.46
C ASN A 326 -12.17 -16.37 7.77
N THR A 327 -13.47 -16.48 8.06
CA THR A 327 -14.37 -17.39 7.35
C THR A 327 -14.45 -17.04 5.86
N TYR A 328 -14.60 -15.76 5.53
CA TYR A 328 -14.61 -15.29 4.14
C TYR A 328 -13.32 -15.64 3.40
N ILE A 329 -12.14 -15.38 4.00
CA ILE A 329 -10.86 -15.58 3.31
C ILE A 329 -10.52 -17.06 3.10
N GLU A 330 -10.97 -17.96 3.98
CA GLU A 330 -10.81 -19.39 3.76
C GLU A 330 -11.65 -19.88 2.55
N ASN A 331 -12.90 -19.41 2.43
CA ASN A 331 -13.75 -19.68 1.28
C ASN A 331 -13.17 -19.05 0.00
N TYR A 332 -12.64 -17.82 0.10
CA TYR A 332 -11.97 -17.13 -1.01
C TYR A 332 -10.77 -17.93 -1.52
N LYS A 333 -9.89 -18.41 -0.63
CA LYS A 333 -8.73 -19.24 -1.00
C LYS A 333 -9.17 -20.56 -1.64
N ALA A 334 -10.19 -21.22 -1.10
CA ALA A 334 -10.71 -22.48 -1.64
C ALA A 334 -11.25 -22.31 -3.06
N GLY A 335 -11.78 -21.14 -3.40
CA GLY A 335 -12.35 -20.85 -4.71
C GLY A 335 -11.35 -20.28 -5.74
N LEU A 336 -10.09 -20.00 -5.40
CA LEU A 336 -9.08 -19.51 -6.36
C LEU A 336 -8.93 -20.36 -7.63
N PRO A 337 -9.07 -21.70 -7.62
CA PRO A 337 -9.07 -22.49 -8.84
C PRO A 337 -10.19 -22.13 -9.82
N VAL A 338 -11.33 -21.56 -9.34
CA VAL A 338 -12.42 -21.07 -10.21
C VAL A 338 -11.98 -19.82 -10.95
N GLU A 339 -11.31 -18.89 -10.24
CA GLU A 339 -10.72 -17.68 -10.83
C GLU A 339 -9.66 -18.05 -11.89
N GLU A 340 -8.77 -18.98 -11.58
CA GLU A 340 -7.78 -19.48 -12.53
C GLU A 340 -8.46 -20.09 -13.77
N ALA A 341 -9.51 -20.90 -13.60
CA ALA A 341 -10.24 -21.48 -14.70
C ALA A 341 -10.92 -20.41 -15.57
N ALA A 342 -11.46 -19.35 -14.96
CA ALA A 342 -12.12 -18.26 -15.67
C ALA A 342 -11.18 -17.46 -16.57
N THR A 343 -9.89 -17.37 -16.25
CA THR A 343 -8.90 -16.72 -17.12
C THR A 343 -8.65 -17.45 -18.43
N ARG A 344 -9.03 -18.73 -18.53
CA ARG A 344 -8.90 -19.55 -19.75
C ARG A 344 -9.95 -19.23 -20.81
N PHE A 345 -11.01 -18.49 -20.49
CA PHE A 345 -11.97 -18.04 -21.50
C PHE A 345 -11.29 -17.07 -22.45
N LYS A 346 -11.37 -17.36 -23.76
CA LYS A 346 -10.88 -16.46 -24.79
C LYS A 346 -11.67 -15.13 -24.74
N LYS A 347 -10.94 -14.03 -24.86
CA LYS A 347 -11.54 -12.70 -25.00
C LYS A 347 -12.19 -12.55 -26.35
#